data_22c8e26309e703726b51c515f2470640
#
_entry.id   22c8e26309e703726b51c515f2470640
#
_cell.length_a   1.000
_cell.length_b   1.000
_cell.length_c   1.000
_cell.angle_alpha   90.00
_cell.angle_beta   90.00
_cell.angle_gamma   90.00
#
_symmetry.space_group_name_H-M   'P 1'
#
loop_
_entity.id
_entity.type
_entity.pdbx_description
1 polymer ?
#
loop_
_entity_poly.entity_id
_entity_poly.type
_entity_poly.pdbx_seq_one_letter_code
_entity_poly.pdbx_strand_id
1 'polypeptide(L)'
;MNKLESACYLAEGDEAPFDKLHEECGVFGIYRADSANKSVVAETYHALYALQHRGQESCGIVVNDDGVMKAHKDNGLVTEVFTRDALSKIHEGTMAVGHCRYGTTGMHSRSNAQPLLINHQKGAMALAHNGNLTNAAELREQLEKNGAIFHCTSDTEVIAYIITQERLKCGSIEQAVLNAMQVIKGAYSLVVMSPTKLIACRDPHGFRPLCMGRIGDDVVFASESCALDAIGATFERDIEAGEVVVVNEEGIHSYKMPGACHDGMCIFEFIYFARPDSVIDGSSVHEARIRAGSFLALDHPVQADVVIGVPDSGLDAAIGYSRTSGIPYGIGFIKNKYIGRTFIQPGQKQRQDAVRIKLNAISATVKGKRVVMVDDSIVRGTTCARIVRLLREAGATEVHVRLSAPPFTDPCFFGTDVDSKENLIAAHHSVEEIGKIIGADSIGFLSLEACDKLAADSHCGFCKGCFCGKYPVDPPLVTEKNKFDQPIHGGKVRDDD
;
A
#
# COMPACT_ATOMS: atom_id res chain seq x y z
N MET A 1 -23.67 2.55 41.04
CA MET A 1 -22.77 1.88 40.10
C MET A 1 -23.22 2.26 38.70
N ASN A 2 -22.44 3.12 38.07
CA ASN A 2 -22.82 3.79 36.82
C ASN A 2 -22.63 2.88 35.60
N LYS A 3 -23.62 2.89 34.71
CA LYS A 3 -23.59 2.20 33.39
C LYS A 3 -22.45 2.66 32.46
N LEU A 4 -21.60 3.57 32.89
CA LEU A 4 -20.44 4.08 32.13
C LEU A 4 -19.16 3.28 32.38
N GLU A 5 -19.09 2.42 33.41
CA GLU A 5 -17.92 1.55 33.65
C GLU A 5 -17.96 0.25 32.82
N SER A 6 -19.10 -0.10 32.22
CA SER A 6 -19.22 -1.34 31.43
C SER A 6 -18.83 -1.19 29.95
N ALA A 7 -18.56 0.02 29.47
CA ALA A 7 -18.15 0.24 28.07
C ALA A 7 -16.62 0.12 27.83
N CYS A 8 -15.84 -0.11 28.87
CA CYS A 8 -14.38 -0.23 28.80
C CYS A 8 -13.87 -1.69 28.74
N TYR A 9 -14.78 -2.66 28.71
CA TYR A 9 -14.46 -4.08 28.46
C TYR A 9 -14.78 -4.43 27.01
N LEU A 10 -13.87 -4.10 26.09
CA LEU A 10 -13.75 -4.85 24.86
C LEU A 10 -13.41 -6.29 25.25
N ALA A 11 -14.21 -7.23 24.77
CA ALA A 11 -14.19 -8.63 25.14
C ALA A 11 -12.75 -9.18 25.24
N GLU A 12 -12.43 -9.80 26.38
CA GLU A 12 -11.26 -10.63 26.55
C GLU A 12 -11.42 -11.84 25.63
N GLY A 13 -10.84 -11.81 24.43
CA GLY A 13 -10.86 -13.00 23.58
C GLY A 13 -10.52 -12.79 22.13
N ASP A 14 -10.70 -11.62 21.57
CA ASP A 14 -10.38 -11.40 20.16
C ASP A 14 -8.96 -10.89 19.96
N GLU A 15 -8.20 -11.61 19.15
CA GLU A 15 -6.91 -11.19 18.60
C GLU A 15 -7.11 -9.97 17.72
N ALA A 16 -7.18 -8.76 18.32
CA ALA A 16 -7.21 -7.53 17.54
C ALA A 16 -5.85 -7.37 16.84
N PRO A 17 -5.77 -7.52 15.51
CA PRO A 17 -4.59 -7.13 14.76
C PRO A 17 -4.30 -5.65 15.03
N PHE A 18 -3.07 -5.20 14.76
CA PHE A 18 -2.71 -3.79 14.90
C PHE A 18 -3.70 -2.90 14.17
N ASP A 19 -4.22 -1.87 14.84
CA ASP A 19 -5.27 -0.95 14.38
C ASP A 19 -4.75 0.13 13.41
N LYS A 20 -3.50 0.04 12.95
CA LYS A 20 -2.99 0.88 11.86
C LYS A 20 -3.24 0.17 10.54
N LEU A 21 -3.70 0.97 9.57
CA LEU A 21 -3.78 0.55 8.19
C LEU A 21 -2.45 -0.06 7.77
N HIS A 22 -2.54 -1.17 7.08
CA HIS A 22 -1.39 -1.87 6.59
C HIS A 22 -1.04 -1.37 5.20
N GLU A 23 0.24 -1.48 4.88
CA GLU A 23 0.88 -0.97 3.68
C GLU A 23 0.41 -1.71 2.44
N GLU A 24 0.70 -1.14 1.28
CA GLU A 24 0.38 -1.69 -0.02
C GLU A 24 1.62 -2.23 -0.72
N CYS A 25 1.42 -3.03 -1.78
CA CYS A 25 2.52 -3.60 -2.55
C CYS A 25 3.39 -2.55 -3.24
N GLY A 26 4.66 -2.89 -3.50
CA GLY A 26 5.58 -2.14 -4.33
C GLY A 26 6.07 -2.96 -5.51
N VAL A 27 6.01 -2.41 -6.72
CA VAL A 27 6.52 -3.02 -7.95
C VAL A 27 7.72 -2.26 -8.48
N PHE A 28 8.63 -2.99 -9.12
CA PHE A 28 9.80 -2.45 -9.81
C PHE A 28 10.09 -3.25 -11.07
N GLY A 29 10.60 -2.58 -12.11
CA GLY A 29 11.09 -3.23 -13.32
C GLY A 29 12.27 -2.47 -13.92
N ILE A 30 13.24 -3.18 -14.49
CA ILE A 30 14.38 -2.60 -15.20
C ILE A 30 14.61 -3.32 -16.53
N TYR A 31 14.85 -2.54 -17.58
CA TYR A 31 15.29 -2.98 -18.89
C TYR A 31 16.65 -2.34 -19.20
N ARG A 32 17.68 -3.14 -19.38
CA ARG A 32 19.04 -2.73 -19.70
C ARG A 32 19.17 -2.58 -21.22
N ALA A 33 19.52 -1.40 -21.68
CA ALA A 33 19.72 -1.12 -23.10
C ALA A 33 20.99 -1.80 -23.66
N ASP A 34 22.07 -1.82 -22.86
CA ASP A 34 23.30 -2.53 -23.22
C ASP A 34 23.22 -4.01 -22.82
N SER A 35 22.99 -4.88 -23.80
CA SER A 35 22.91 -6.33 -23.59
C SER A 35 24.23 -6.97 -23.12
N ALA A 36 25.38 -6.31 -23.27
CA ALA A 36 26.65 -6.76 -22.73
C ALA A 36 26.77 -6.57 -21.21
N ASN A 37 26.03 -5.59 -20.66
CA ASN A 37 25.93 -5.36 -19.21
C ASN A 37 24.77 -6.15 -18.62
N LYS A 38 25.03 -7.29 -18.01
CA LYS A 38 24.00 -8.19 -17.43
C LYS A 38 23.73 -7.96 -15.93
N SER A 39 24.10 -6.82 -15.37
CA SER A 39 23.90 -6.52 -13.95
C SER A 39 22.64 -5.67 -13.75
N VAL A 40 21.52 -6.29 -13.40
CA VAL A 40 20.24 -5.63 -13.06
C VAL A 40 19.78 -5.93 -11.63
N VAL A 41 20.46 -6.86 -10.96
CA VAL A 41 20.03 -7.39 -9.66
C VAL A 41 20.24 -6.37 -8.54
N ALA A 42 21.38 -5.65 -8.57
CA ALA A 42 21.71 -4.68 -7.53
C ALA A 42 20.73 -3.51 -7.51
N GLU A 43 20.41 -2.96 -8.68
CA GLU A 43 19.42 -1.89 -8.81
C GLU A 43 18.04 -2.36 -8.38
N THR A 44 17.61 -3.56 -8.79
CA THR A 44 16.34 -4.15 -8.36
C THR A 44 16.29 -4.34 -6.84
N TYR A 45 17.34 -4.86 -6.23
CA TYR A 45 17.44 -5.01 -4.78
C TYR A 45 17.33 -3.67 -4.06
N HIS A 46 18.08 -2.64 -4.49
CA HIS A 46 18.05 -1.33 -3.85
C HIS A 46 16.71 -0.63 -4.03
N ALA A 47 16.08 -0.75 -5.20
CA ALA A 47 14.75 -0.22 -5.45
C ALA A 47 13.70 -0.88 -4.56
N LEU A 48 13.73 -2.22 -4.42
CA LEU A 48 12.83 -2.93 -3.49
C LEU A 48 13.10 -2.55 -2.04
N TYR A 49 14.36 -2.34 -1.66
CA TYR A 49 14.69 -1.85 -0.31
C TYR A 49 14.11 -0.45 -0.05
N ALA A 50 14.15 0.43 -1.06
CA ALA A 50 13.51 1.74 -0.97
C ALA A 50 11.97 1.67 -0.91
N LEU A 51 11.36 0.63 -1.52
CA LEU A 51 9.92 0.34 -1.51
C LEU A 51 9.48 -0.54 -0.32
N GLN A 52 10.38 -0.91 0.61
CA GLN A 52 10.07 -1.83 1.71
C GLN A 52 8.95 -1.32 2.62
N HIS A 53 8.74 -0.02 2.70
CA HIS A 53 7.63 0.58 3.46
C HIS A 53 6.26 0.17 2.89
N ARG A 54 6.16 -0.18 1.60
CA ARG A 54 4.93 -0.62 0.94
C ARG A 54 4.59 -2.08 1.22
N GLY A 55 5.60 -2.96 1.41
CA GLY A 55 5.33 -4.38 1.64
C GLY A 55 6.40 -5.05 2.49
N GLN A 56 6.00 -5.72 3.58
CA GLN A 56 6.92 -6.32 4.56
C GLN A 56 6.63 -7.80 4.82
N GLU A 57 5.71 -8.41 4.09
CA GLU A 57 5.32 -9.81 4.25
C GLU A 57 6.22 -10.75 3.44
N SER A 58 6.40 -10.43 2.18
CA SER A 58 7.23 -11.20 1.27
C SER A 58 7.82 -10.30 0.19
N CYS A 59 8.89 -10.75 -0.44
CA CYS A 59 9.47 -10.07 -1.59
C CYS A 59 10.08 -11.07 -2.57
N GLY A 60 10.29 -10.61 -3.80
CA GLY A 60 10.86 -11.44 -4.85
C GLY A 60 11.46 -10.64 -5.98
N ILE A 61 12.39 -11.29 -6.69
CA ILE A 61 13.01 -10.80 -7.91
C ILE A 61 12.97 -11.93 -8.94
N VAL A 62 12.58 -11.60 -10.16
CA VAL A 62 12.74 -12.44 -11.34
C VAL A 62 13.67 -11.71 -12.30
N VAL A 63 14.72 -12.40 -12.74
CA VAL A 63 15.73 -11.89 -13.70
C VAL A 63 15.61 -12.68 -14.98
N ASN A 64 15.71 -11.99 -16.11
CA ASN A 64 15.77 -12.58 -17.44
C ASN A 64 17.18 -12.43 -18.04
N ASP A 65 17.77 -13.57 -18.36
CA ASP A 65 19.03 -13.69 -19.07
C ASP A 65 18.77 -14.38 -20.42
N ASP A 66 18.63 -13.60 -21.47
CA ASP A 66 18.43 -14.07 -22.85
C ASP A 66 17.25 -15.06 -22.98
N GLY A 67 16.11 -14.71 -22.38
CA GLY A 67 14.88 -15.53 -22.40
C GLY A 67 14.81 -16.60 -21.32
N VAL A 68 15.89 -16.85 -20.58
CA VAL A 68 15.90 -17.77 -19.42
C VAL A 68 15.63 -16.97 -18.14
N MET A 69 14.46 -17.21 -17.53
CA MET A 69 14.06 -16.50 -16.32
C MET A 69 14.45 -17.27 -15.06
N LYS A 70 15.10 -16.59 -14.12
CA LYS A 70 15.47 -17.09 -12.80
C LYS A 70 14.74 -16.28 -11.73
N ALA A 71 14.18 -16.94 -10.74
CA ALA A 71 13.40 -16.32 -9.67
C ALA A 71 13.98 -16.64 -8.30
N HIS A 72 14.01 -15.66 -7.42
CA HIS A 72 14.14 -15.87 -5.98
C HIS A 72 13.08 -15.04 -5.27
N LYS A 73 12.26 -15.69 -4.42
CA LYS A 73 11.22 -15.04 -3.62
C LYS A 73 10.94 -15.85 -2.36
N ASP A 74 10.67 -15.13 -1.28
CA ASP A 74 10.32 -15.75 0.01
C ASP A 74 9.56 -14.77 0.91
N ASN A 75 9.07 -15.30 2.04
CA ASN A 75 8.50 -14.47 3.10
C ASN A 75 9.61 -13.79 3.89
N GLY A 76 9.43 -12.52 4.22
CA GLY A 76 10.37 -11.70 4.97
C GLY A 76 10.70 -10.37 4.29
N LEU A 77 11.55 -9.60 4.94
CA LEU A 77 12.04 -8.33 4.43
C LEU A 77 13.08 -8.54 3.31
N VAL A 78 13.27 -7.52 2.48
CA VAL A 78 14.25 -7.55 1.38
C VAL A 78 15.64 -7.97 1.86
N THR A 79 16.08 -7.45 3.00
CA THR A 79 17.40 -7.80 3.59
C THR A 79 17.48 -9.22 4.15
N GLU A 80 16.35 -9.82 4.49
CA GLU A 80 16.28 -11.19 5.01
C GLU A 80 16.21 -12.21 3.88
N VAL A 81 15.41 -11.92 2.86
CA VAL A 81 15.18 -12.80 1.71
C VAL A 81 16.37 -12.81 0.76
N PHE A 82 16.97 -11.66 0.48
CA PHE A 82 18.07 -11.54 -0.49
C PHE A 82 19.45 -11.57 0.18
N THR A 83 19.79 -12.74 0.69
CA THR A 83 21.17 -13.02 1.16
C THR A 83 22.16 -13.05 -0.02
N ARG A 84 23.47 -12.99 0.25
CA ARG A 84 24.50 -13.11 -0.79
C ARG A 84 24.36 -14.39 -1.62
N ASP A 85 24.01 -15.52 -0.98
CA ASP A 85 23.77 -16.79 -1.67
C ASP A 85 22.53 -16.74 -2.58
N ALA A 86 21.44 -16.10 -2.10
CA ALA A 86 20.23 -15.91 -2.90
C ALA A 86 20.49 -15.04 -4.13
N LEU A 87 21.16 -13.90 -3.96
CA LEU A 87 21.52 -12.99 -5.05
C LEU A 87 22.47 -13.65 -6.06
N SER A 88 23.40 -14.50 -5.60
CA SER A 88 24.32 -15.21 -6.51
C SER A 88 23.63 -16.19 -7.46
N LYS A 89 22.42 -16.64 -7.14
CA LYS A 89 21.64 -17.56 -7.99
C LYS A 89 20.86 -16.86 -9.12
N ILE A 90 20.67 -15.55 -8.99
CA ILE A 90 19.90 -14.72 -9.94
C ILE A 90 20.74 -13.54 -10.46
N HIS A 91 22.07 -13.62 -10.42
CA HIS A 91 23.00 -12.50 -10.51
C HIS A 91 23.16 -11.87 -11.90
N GLU A 92 22.76 -12.54 -12.95
CA GLU A 92 22.95 -12.08 -14.35
C GLU A 92 21.62 -11.95 -15.09
N GLY A 93 21.51 -10.91 -15.89
CA GLY A 93 20.41 -10.67 -16.80
C GLY A 93 20.33 -9.22 -17.26
N THR A 94 19.57 -8.99 -18.31
CA THR A 94 19.35 -7.66 -18.92
C THR A 94 18.01 -7.05 -18.53
N MET A 95 17.11 -7.85 -17.97
CA MET A 95 15.83 -7.39 -17.45
C MET A 95 15.55 -8.01 -16.09
N ALA A 96 14.89 -7.27 -15.22
CA ALA A 96 14.39 -7.81 -13.96
C ALA A 96 13.03 -7.18 -13.58
N VAL A 97 12.24 -7.97 -12.85
CA VAL A 97 11.01 -7.52 -12.18
C VAL A 97 11.14 -7.85 -10.70
N GLY A 98 10.84 -6.87 -9.87
CA GLY A 98 10.87 -6.97 -8.42
C GLY A 98 9.52 -6.64 -7.79
N HIS A 99 9.27 -7.21 -6.61
CA HIS A 99 8.03 -6.97 -5.85
C HIS A 99 8.28 -7.03 -4.35
N CYS A 100 7.66 -6.10 -3.61
CA CYS A 100 7.45 -6.16 -2.16
C CYS A 100 5.96 -6.33 -1.91
N ARG A 101 5.57 -7.39 -1.20
CA ARG A 101 4.16 -7.73 -0.96
C ARG A 101 3.72 -7.33 0.44
N TYR A 102 2.52 -6.76 0.50
CA TYR A 102 1.63 -6.83 1.64
C TYR A 102 0.39 -7.67 1.27
N GLY A 103 -0.02 -8.59 2.13
CA GLY A 103 -1.12 -9.52 1.83
C GLY A 103 -2.48 -8.92 2.11
N THR A 104 -3.06 -8.23 1.13
CA THR A 104 -4.46 -7.76 1.17
C THR A 104 -5.43 -8.88 0.79
N THR A 105 -5.02 -9.76 -0.12
CA THR A 105 -5.79 -10.92 -0.61
C THR A 105 -4.94 -12.18 -0.54
N GLY A 106 -5.52 -13.29 -0.04
CA GLY A 106 -4.86 -14.59 0.08
C GLY A 106 -4.06 -14.77 1.39
N MET A 107 -3.70 -16.03 1.68
CA MET A 107 -2.95 -16.39 2.89
C MET A 107 -1.52 -15.84 2.88
N HIS A 108 -0.94 -15.68 4.07
CA HIS A 108 0.49 -15.44 4.28
C HIS A 108 1.31 -16.68 3.86
N SER A 109 1.30 -16.98 2.58
CA SER A 109 1.97 -18.14 2.00
C SER A 109 3.02 -17.70 0.99
N ARG A 110 4.17 -18.39 1.00
CA ARG A 110 5.21 -18.22 -0.02
C ARG A 110 4.68 -18.36 -1.46
N SER A 111 3.61 -19.14 -1.66
CA SER A 111 2.96 -19.29 -2.97
C SER A 111 2.41 -17.96 -3.50
N ASN A 112 1.97 -17.07 -2.61
CA ASN A 112 1.46 -15.73 -2.95
C ASN A 112 2.56 -14.69 -3.13
N ALA A 113 3.82 -15.01 -2.81
CA ALA A 113 4.95 -14.10 -3.05
C ALA A 113 5.11 -13.82 -4.56
N GLN A 114 5.33 -12.56 -4.89
CA GLN A 114 5.52 -12.10 -6.27
C GLN A 114 6.97 -11.70 -6.51
N PRO A 115 7.42 -11.57 -7.80
CA PRO A 115 6.66 -11.76 -9.02
C PRO A 115 6.22 -13.20 -9.27
N LEU A 116 5.06 -13.37 -9.93
CA LEU A 116 4.67 -14.67 -10.45
C LEU A 116 5.48 -14.97 -11.71
N LEU A 117 6.15 -16.12 -11.72
CA LEU A 117 6.82 -16.65 -12.90
C LEU A 117 6.03 -17.82 -13.43
N ILE A 118 5.56 -17.71 -14.66
CA ILE A 118 4.77 -18.73 -15.34
C ILE A 118 5.38 -19.08 -16.69
N ASN A 119 5.20 -20.35 -17.09
CA ASN A 119 5.56 -20.83 -18.42
C ASN A 119 4.30 -21.17 -19.20
N HIS A 120 4.20 -20.66 -20.41
CA HIS A 120 3.09 -20.94 -21.31
C HIS A 120 3.59 -21.20 -22.73
N GLN A 121 2.70 -21.57 -23.66
CA GLN A 121 3.07 -21.97 -25.01
C GLN A 121 3.94 -20.96 -25.77
N LYS A 122 3.84 -19.65 -25.47
CA LYS A 122 4.60 -18.58 -26.14
C LYS A 122 5.87 -18.16 -25.38
N GLY A 123 6.25 -18.87 -24.33
CA GLY A 123 7.46 -18.63 -23.53
C GLY A 123 7.18 -18.39 -22.06
N ALA A 124 8.17 -17.89 -21.33
CA ALA A 124 8.03 -17.51 -19.94
C ALA A 124 7.45 -16.09 -19.80
N MET A 125 6.76 -15.84 -18.70
CA MET A 125 6.29 -14.50 -18.32
C MET A 125 6.45 -14.31 -16.81
N ALA A 126 7.02 -13.17 -16.40
CA ALA A 126 7.00 -12.75 -15.00
C ALA A 126 6.05 -11.56 -14.83
N LEU A 127 5.29 -11.54 -13.72
CA LEU A 127 4.27 -10.54 -13.44
C LEU A 127 4.35 -10.08 -12.00
N ALA A 128 4.46 -8.76 -11.77
CA ALA A 128 4.30 -8.10 -10.49
C ALA A 128 3.06 -7.19 -10.52
N HIS A 129 2.29 -7.22 -9.44
CA HIS A 129 1.01 -6.51 -9.31
C HIS A 129 0.94 -5.74 -8.00
N ASN A 130 0.60 -4.46 -8.07
CA ASN A 130 0.18 -3.63 -6.95
C ASN A 130 -1.28 -3.21 -7.17
N GLY A 131 -2.16 -3.62 -6.25
CA GLY A 131 -3.58 -3.33 -6.30
C GLY A 131 -4.45 -4.51 -5.88
N ASN A 132 -5.73 -4.46 -6.25
CA ASN A 132 -6.70 -5.54 -6.00
C ASN A 132 -7.83 -5.48 -7.02
N LEU A 133 -8.16 -6.64 -7.59
CA LEU A 133 -9.25 -6.76 -8.55
C LEU A 133 -10.60 -6.93 -7.84
N THR A 134 -11.61 -6.18 -8.27
CA THR A 134 -12.98 -6.31 -7.75
C THR A 134 -13.73 -7.50 -8.36
N ASN A 135 -13.32 -8.00 -9.53
CA ASN A 135 -13.92 -9.16 -10.19
C ASN A 135 -13.03 -10.43 -10.19
N ALA A 136 -12.02 -10.48 -9.29
CA ALA A 136 -11.10 -11.62 -9.23
C ALA A 136 -11.81 -12.94 -8.97
N ALA A 137 -12.76 -12.99 -8.03
CA ALA A 137 -13.49 -14.21 -7.67
C ALA A 137 -14.33 -14.74 -8.84
N GLU A 138 -15.05 -13.86 -9.53
CA GLU A 138 -15.85 -14.22 -10.70
C GLU A 138 -14.98 -14.77 -11.84
N LEU A 139 -13.88 -14.07 -12.17
CA LEU A 139 -12.95 -14.50 -13.20
C LEU A 139 -12.28 -15.85 -12.84
N ARG A 140 -11.90 -16.02 -11.56
CA ARG A 140 -11.33 -17.26 -11.07
C ARG A 140 -12.30 -18.45 -11.25
N GLU A 141 -13.55 -18.27 -10.84
CA GLU A 141 -14.58 -19.30 -11.00
C GLU A 141 -14.78 -19.70 -12.47
N GLN A 142 -14.82 -18.72 -13.38
CA GLN A 142 -14.91 -18.98 -14.81
C GLN A 142 -13.69 -19.74 -15.35
N LEU A 143 -12.49 -19.40 -14.90
CA LEU A 143 -11.24 -20.07 -15.27
C LEU A 143 -11.21 -21.51 -14.74
N GLU A 144 -11.58 -21.74 -13.47
CA GLU A 144 -11.64 -23.07 -12.85
C GLU A 144 -12.64 -23.98 -13.57
N LYS A 145 -13.83 -23.48 -13.94
CA LYS A 145 -14.81 -24.21 -14.76
C LYS A 145 -14.27 -24.59 -16.14
N ASN A 146 -13.31 -23.85 -16.67
CA ASN A 146 -12.62 -24.15 -17.92
C ASN A 146 -11.33 -24.97 -17.72
N GLY A 147 -11.11 -25.53 -16.52
CA GLY A 147 -10.00 -26.42 -16.22
C GLY A 147 -8.69 -25.72 -15.81
N ALA A 148 -8.71 -24.44 -15.47
CA ALA A 148 -7.54 -23.77 -14.93
C ALA A 148 -7.19 -24.31 -13.54
N ILE A 149 -5.90 -24.56 -13.30
CA ILE A 149 -5.37 -25.03 -12.01
C ILE A 149 -4.57 -23.90 -11.38
N PHE A 150 -5.04 -23.41 -10.23
CA PHE A 150 -4.40 -22.33 -9.51
C PHE A 150 -3.43 -22.86 -8.45
N HIS A 151 -2.28 -22.19 -8.31
CA HIS A 151 -1.22 -22.54 -7.36
C HIS A 151 -1.17 -21.58 -6.17
N CYS A 152 -1.84 -20.44 -6.27
CA CYS A 152 -1.94 -19.45 -5.20
C CYS A 152 -3.36 -18.89 -5.09
N THR A 153 -3.62 -18.15 -4.02
CA THR A 153 -4.93 -17.52 -3.75
C THR A 153 -4.96 -16.05 -4.17
N SER A 154 -3.85 -15.53 -4.70
CA SER A 154 -3.74 -14.14 -5.16
C SER A 154 -4.52 -13.91 -6.47
N ASP A 155 -5.13 -12.74 -6.59
CA ASP A 155 -5.75 -12.23 -7.82
C ASP A 155 -4.73 -12.02 -8.96
N THR A 156 -3.46 -11.88 -8.62
CA THR A 156 -2.36 -11.77 -9.60
C THR A 156 -2.28 -12.99 -10.52
N GLU A 157 -2.59 -14.19 -10.01
CA GLU A 157 -2.63 -15.40 -10.84
C GLU A 157 -3.80 -15.38 -11.82
N VAL A 158 -4.94 -14.79 -11.43
CA VAL A 158 -6.07 -14.54 -12.34
C VAL A 158 -5.64 -13.62 -13.48
N ILE A 159 -4.96 -12.52 -13.18
CA ILE A 159 -4.41 -11.60 -14.20
C ILE A 159 -3.50 -12.37 -15.17
N ALA A 160 -2.59 -13.20 -14.63
CA ALA A 160 -1.67 -14.00 -15.44
C ALA A 160 -2.39 -14.97 -16.39
N TYR A 161 -3.46 -15.61 -15.93
CA TYR A 161 -4.31 -16.46 -16.78
C TYR A 161 -5.00 -15.66 -17.90
N ILE A 162 -5.61 -14.53 -17.60
CA ILE A 162 -6.28 -13.68 -18.59
C ILE A 162 -5.29 -13.21 -19.64
N ILE A 163 -4.10 -12.66 -19.23
CA ILE A 163 -3.06 -12.25 -20.19
C ILE A 163 -2.63 -13.43 -21.07
N THR A 164 -2.45 -14.61 -20.48
CA THR A 164 -2.05 -15.81 -21.22
C THR A 164 -3.11 -16.24 -22.24
N GLN A 165 -4.40 -16.24 -21.86
CA GLN A 165 -5.50 -16.56 -22.78
C GLN A 165 -5.55 -15.54 -23.95
N GLU A 166 -5.43 -14.25 -23.66
CA GLU A 166 -5.40 -13.23 -24.70
C GLU A 166 -4.14 -13.34 -25.59
N ARG A 167 -2.98 -13.73 -25.00
CA ARG A 167 -1.74 -13.94 -25.75
C ARG A 167 -1.83 -15.10 -26.76
N LEU A 168 -2.68 -16.10 -26.50
CA LEU A 168 -2.94 -17.18 -27.46
C LEU A 168 -3.81 -16.71 -28.65
N LYS A 169 -4.60 -15.67 -28.47
CA LYS A 169 -5.51 -15.14 -29.50
C LYS A 169 -4.87 -14.04 -30.36
N CYS A 170 -3.84 -13.34 -29.85
CA CYS A 170 -3.22 -12.19 -30.54
C CYS A 170 -1.73 -12.41 -30.84
N GLY A 171 -1.18 -11.53 -31.70
CA GLY A 171 0.20 -11.63 -32.20
C GLY A 171 1.28 -11.22 -31.19
N SER A 172 0.97 -10.35 -30.23
CA SER A 172 1.96 -9.75 -29.35
C SER A 172 1.53 -9.74 -27.88
N ILE A 173 2.49 -9.60 -26.96
CA ILE A 173 2.21 -9.58 -25.51
C ILE A 173 1.56 -8.26 -25.09
N GLU A 174 1.96 -7.14 -25.68
CA GLU A 174 1.35 -5.83 -25.43
C GLU A 174 -0.13 -5.80 -25.80
N GLN A 175 -0.50 -6.40 -26.95
CA GLN A 175 -1.90 -6.52 -27.31
C GLN A 175 -2.68 -7.43 -26.33
N ALA A 176 -2.04 -8.50 -25.85
CA ALA A 176 -2.64 -9.36 -24.83
C ALA A 176 -2.89 -8.61 -23.51
N VAL A 177 -1.95 -7.76 -23.08
CA VAL A 177 -2.13 -6.91 -21.89
C VAL A 177 -3.26 -5.91 -22.11
N LEU A 178 -3.31 -5.22 -23.24
CA LEU A 178 -4.40 -4.29 -23.59
C LEU A 178 -5.78 -4.97 -23.60
N ASN A 179 -5.86 -6.20 -24.15
CA ASN A 179 -7.09 -6.98 -24.15
C ASN A 179 -7.47 -7.41 -22.72
N ALA A 180 -6.49 -7.85 -21.92
CA ALA A 180 -6.71 -8.23 -20.52
C ALA A 180 -7.24 -7.06 -19.69
N MET A 181 -6.75 -5.85 -19.90
CA MET A 181 -7.23 -4.63 -19.23
C MET A 181 -8.70 -4.33 -19.49
N GLN A 182 -9.30 -4.85 -20.58
CA GLN A 182 -10.74 -4.72 -20.84
C GLN A 182 -11.58 -5.71 -20.04
N VAL A 183 -10.96 -6.77 -19.51
CA VAL A 183 -11.64 -7.86 -18.79
C VAL A 183 -11.50 -7.70 -17.27
N ILE A 184 -10.30 -7.39 -16.79
CA ILE A 184 -10.03 -7.20 -15.37
C ILE A 184 -10.56 -5.86 -14.88
N LYS A 185 -11.16 -5.84 -13.68
CA LYS A 185 -11.73 -4.64 -13.05
C LYS A 185 -11.12 -4.44 -11.67
N GLY A 186 -10.91 -3.18 -11.29
CA GLY A 186 -10.34 -2.82 -10.00
C GLY A 186 -9.05 -2.03 -10.13
N ALA A 187 -8.25 -2.03 -9.08
CA ALA A 187 -6.98 -1.32 -9.04
C ALA A 187 -5.82 -2.23 -9.46
N TYR A 188 -4.99 -1.76 -10.38
CA TYR A 188 -3.76 -2.46 -10.72
C TYR A 188 -2.70 -1.56 -11.35
N SER A 189 -1.49 -1.64 -10.81
CA SER A 189 -0.25 -1.26 -11.48
C SER A 189 0.57 -2.52 -11.70
N LEU A 190 0.85 -2.85 -12.96
CA LEU A 190 1.50 -4.09 -13.34
C LEU A 190 2.88 -3.82 -13.96
N VAL A 191 3.84 -4.69 -13.62
CA VAL A 191 5.09 -4.83 -14.37
C VAL A 191 5.15 -6.26 -14.90
N VAL A 192 5.15 -6.39 -16.22
CA VAL A 192 5.15 -7.68 -16.94
C VAL A 192 6.44 -7.81 -17.72
N MET A 193 7.13 -8.94 -17.57
CA MET A 193 8.33 -9.25 -18.33
C MET A 193 8.12 -10.50 -19.18
N SER A 194 8.37 -10.37 -20.46
CA SER A 194 8.47 -11.49 -21.40
C SER A 194 9.95 -11.77 -21.74
N PRO A 195 10.29 -12.77 -22.55
CA PRO A 195 11.69 -13.02 -22.91
C PRO A 195 12.41 -11.83 -23.56
N THR A 196 11.69 -10.91 -24.21
CA THR A 196 12.28 -9.81 -24.99
C THR A 196 11.72 -8.44 -24.65
N LYS A 197 10.72 -8.34 -23.78
CA LYS A 197 10.02 -7.07 -23.51
C LYS A 197 9.77 -6.88 -22.03
N LEU A 198 9.95 -5.66 -21.56
CA LEU A 198 9.46 -5.20 -20.27
C LEU A 198 8.26 -4.28 -20.49
N ILE A 199 7.17 -4.51 -19.77
CA ILE A 199 5.90 -3.82 -19.95
C ILE A 199 5.46 -3.28 -18.59
N ALA A 200 5.08 -2.01 -18.54
CA ALA A 200 4.42 -1.41 -17.39
C ALA A 200 3.02 -0.94 -17.80
N CYS A 201 2.01 -1.20 -16.98
CA CYS A 201 0.69 -0.66 -17.24
C CYS A 201 -0.03 -0.27 -15.96
N ARG A 202 -0.92 0.70 -16.07
CA ARG A 202 -1.72 1.26 -14.98
C ARG A 202 -3.21 1.13 -15.34
N ASP A 203 -4.06 0.84 -14.36
CA ASP A 203 -5.50 0.69 -14.56
C ASP A 203 -6.16 1.95 -15.15
N PRO A 204 -7.39 1.83 -15.73
CA PRO A 204 -8.04 2.96 -16.42
C PRO A 204 -8.38 4.15 -15.53
N HIS A 205 -8.44 3.98 -14.21
CA HIS A 205 -8.71 5.03 -13.24
C HIS A 205 -7.44 5.56 -12.56
N GLY A 206 -6.31 4.84 -12.69
CA GLY A 206 -5.02 5.21 -12.10
C GLY A 206 -4.99 5.10 -10.59
N PHE A 207 -5.59 4.05 -10.00
CA PHE A 207 -5.68 3.89 -8.55
C PHE A 207 -4.33 3.87 -7.85
N ARG A 208 -3.34 3.15 -8.42
CA ARG A 208 -2.03 3.00 -7.81
C ARG A 208 -0.97 3.76 -8.59
N PRO A 209 0.01 4.35 -7.90
CA PRO A 209 1.07 5.07 -8.58
C PRO A 209 1.98 4.11 -9.35
N LEU A 210 2.49 4.58 -10.48
CA LEU A 210 3.52 3.92 -11.27
C LEU A 210 4.26 4.97 -12.08
N CYS A 211 5.59 5.03 -11.95
CA CYS A 211 6.42 6.00 -12.65
C CYS A 211 7.51 5.32 -13.47
N MET A 212 8.07 6.08 -14.41
CA MET A 212 9.17 5.71 -15.27
C MET A 212 10.36 6.64 -15.07
N GLY A 213 11.56 6.09 -15.14
CA GLY A 213 12.81 6.84 -15.11
C GLY A 213 13.90 6.15 -15.91
N ARG A 214 15.11 6.75 -15.89
CA ARG A 214 16.28 6.27 -16.64
C ARG A 214 17.55 6.24 -15.82
N ILE A 215 18.39 5.25 -16.12
CA ILE A 215 19.80 5.21 -15.73
C ILE A 215 20.62 5.18 -17.04
N GLY A 216 21.09 6.35 -17.50
CA GLY A 216 21.63 6.45 -18.86
C GLY A 216 20.57 6.09 -19.89
N ASP A 217 20.83 5.05 -20.70
CA ASP A 217 19.88 4.55 -21.71
C ASP A 217 18.91 3.48 -21.17
N ASP A 218 19.16 2.96 -19.95
CA ASP A 218 18.31 1.95 -19.33
C ASP A 218 16.98 2.55 -18.87
N VAL A 219 15.91 1.75 -18.95
CA VAL A 219 14.57 2.16 -18.55
C VAL A 219 14.18 1.45 -17.26
N VAL A 220 13.63 2.20 -16.32
CA VAL A 220 13.16 1.68 -15.03
C VAL A 220 11.73 2.10 -14.76
N PHE A 221 10.96 1.18 -14.13
CA PHE A 221 9.61 1.43 -13.64
C PHE A 221 9.56 1.18 -12.14
N ALA A 222 8.84 2.00 -11.40
CA ALA A 222 8.66 1.85 -9.96
C ALA A 222 7.29 2.34 -9.50
N SER A 223 6.80 1.79 -8.39
CA SER A 223 5.59 2.31 -7.75
C SER A 223 5.75 3.76 -7.28
N GLU A 224 6.95 4.15 -6.85
CA GLU A 224 7.23 5.49 -6.34
C GLU A 224 8.57 6.04 -6.83
N SER A 225 8.66 7.36 -6.99
CA SER A 225 9.89 8.05 -7.44
C SER A 225 11.06 7.89 -6.46
N CYS A 226 10.80 7.70 -5.17
CA CYS A 226 11.85 7.45 -4.17
C CYS A 226 12.67 6.19 -4.45
N ALA A 227 12.10 5.22 -5.18
CA ALA A 227 12.85 4.05 -5.63
C ALA A 227 13.81 4.37 -6.78
N LEU A 228 13.44 5.32 -7.64
CA LEU A 228 14.31 5.83 -8.71
C LEU A 228 15.50 6.57 -8.09
N ASP A 229 15.24 7.45 -7.13
CA ASP A 229 16.29 8.19 -6.42
C ASP A 229 17.29 7.25 -5.74
N ALA A 230 16.79 6.18 -5.11
CA ALA A 230 17.62 5.20 -4.41
C ALA A 230 18.62 4.45 -5.30
N ILE A 231 18.34 4.36 -6.59
CA ILE A 231 19.21 3.70 -7.58
C ILE A 231 19.94 4.69 -8.51
N GLY A 232 19.80 6.00 -8.24
CA GLY A 232 20.39 7.06 -9.06
C GLY A 232 19.75 7.21 -10.45
N ALA A 233 18.51 6.77 -10.61
CA ALA A 233 17.75 6.98 -11.83
C ALA A 233 17.14 8.38 -11.87
N THR A 234 17.11 8.97 -13.07
CA THR A 234 16.40 10.23 -13.30
C THR A 234 14.92 9.95 -13.55
N PHE A 235 14.03 10.57 -12.77
CA PHE A 235 12.59 10.53 -13.01
C PHE A 235 12.27 11.15 -14.39
N GLU A 236 11.48 10.47 -15.19
CA GLU A 236 11.04 10.95 -16.50
C GLU A 236 9.58 11.41 -16.45
N ARG A 237 8.67 10.52 -16.04
CA ARG A 237 7.24 10.82 -15.91
C ARG A 237 6.49 9.74 -15.12
N ASP A 238 5.28 10.03 -14.72
CA ASP A 238 4.31 9.02 -14.29
C ASP A 238 3.73 8.28 -15.50
N ILE A 239 3.31 7.01 -15.28
CA ILE A 239 2.52 6.25 -16.26
C ILE A 239 1.07 6.71 -16.13
N GLU A 240 0.46 7.09 -17.24
CA GLU A 240 -0.91 7.58 -17.25
C GLU A 240 -1.93 6.45 -16.96
N ALA A 241 -3.11 6.83 -16.50
CA ALA A 241 -4.22 5.89 -16.33
C ALA A 241 -4.58 5.23 -17.69
N GLY A 242 -4.73 3.90 -17.68
CA GLY A 242 -5.01 3.13 -18.89
C GLY A 242 -3.86 3.04 -19.89
N GLU A 243 -2.64 3.46 -19.49
CA GLU A 243 -1.46 3.39 -20.36
C GLU A 243 -0.75 2.04 -20.21
N VAL A 244 -0.24 1.54 -21.33
CA VAL A 244 0.66 0.40 -21.44
C VAL A 244 1.95 0.87 -22.11
N VAL A 245 3.04 0.89 -21.36
CA VAL A 245 4.38 1.23 -21.85
C VAL A 245 5.16 -0.05 -22.08
N VAL A 246 5.74 -0.21 -23.24
CA VAL A 246 6.52 -1.37 -23.68
C VAL A 246 7.95 -0.94 -23.99
N VAL A 247 8.90 -1.62 -23.41
CA VAL A 247 10.32 -1.42 -23.67
C VAL A 247 10.89 -2.68 -24.33
N ASN A 248 11.56 -2.53 -25.45
CA ASN A 248 12.23 -3.59 -26.20
C ASN A 248 13.47 -3.04 -26.94
N GLU A 249 14.09 -3.84 -27.80
CA GLU A 249 15.24 -3.44 -28.61
C GLU A 249 14.95 -2.27 -29.59
N GLU A 250 13.70 -2.10 -30.00
CA GLU A 250 13.28 -1.01 -30.88
C GLU A 250 13.05 0.31 -30.12
N GLY A 251 13.07 0.28 -28.78
CA GLY A 251 12.91 1.42 -27.89
C GLY A 251 11.65 1.34 -27.02
N ILE A 252 11.07 2.51 -26.74
CA ILE A 252 9.87 2.67 -25.88
C ILE A 252 8.66 2.94 -26.76
N HIS A 253 7.62 2.17 -26.52
CA HIS A 253 6.32 2.32 -27.19
C HIS A 253 5.21 2.47 -26.15
N SER A 254 4.33 3.44 -26.34
CA SER A 254 3.18 3.67 -25.46
C SER A 254 1.88 3.39 -26.20
N TYR A 255 0.97 2.70 -25.52
CA TYR A 255 -0.38 2.41 -25.98
C TYR A 255 -1.37 2.84 -24.90
N LYS A 256 -2.51 3.38 -25.30
CA LYS A 256 -3.52 3.87 -24.38
C LYS A 256 -4.83 3.11 -24.55
N MET A 257 -5.40 2.66 -23.44
CA MET A 257 -6.71 2.04 -23.41
C MET A 257 -7.79 3.10 -23.70
N PRO A 258 -8.73 2.84 -24.61
CA PRO A 258 -9.87 3.74 -24.82
C PRO A 258 -10.73 3.88 -23.56
N GLY A 259 -11.15 5.12 -23.22
CA GLY A 259 -12.05 5.38 -22.11
C GLY A 259 -11.38 5.44 -20.73
N ALA A 260 -10.05 5.52 -20.67
CA ALA A 260 -9.35 5.80 -19.40
C ALA A 260 -9.71 7.20 -18.89
N CYS A 261 -10.01 7.30 -17.59
CA CYS A 261 -10.58 8.50 -16.96
C CYS A 261 -9.59 9.26 -16.07
N HIS A 262 -8.59 8.57 -15.47
CA HIS A 262 -7.64 9.12 -14.49
C HIS A 262 -8.33 9.89 -13.33
N ASP A 263 -9.41 9.32 -12.81
CA ASP A 263 -10.27 9.91 -11.78
C ASP A 263 -10.28 9.12 -10.46
N GLY A 264 -9.45 8.09 -10.35
CA GLY A 264 -9.49 7.12 -9.26
C GLY A 264 -8.22 7.03 -8.42
N MET A 265 -7.26 7.95 -8.55
CA MET A 265 -6.04 7.93 -7.73
C MET A 265 -6.38 7.83 -6.25
N CYS A 266 -5.84 6.83 -5.56
CA CYS A 266 -6.10 6.66 -4.14
C CYS A 266 -5.53 7.85 -3.35
N ILE A 267 -6.41 8.66 -2.74
CA ILE A 267 -5.96 9.81 -1.94
C ILE A 267 -5.12 9.38 -0.73
N PHE A 268 -5.29 8.15 -0.27
CA PHE A 268 -4.55 7.62 0.88
C PHE A 268 -3.05 7.39 0.58
N GLU A 269 -2.67 7.34 -0.69
CA GLU A 269 -1.25 7.39 -1.08
C GLU A 269 -0.58 8.67 -0.58
N PHE A 270 -1.23 9.82 -0.72
CA PHE A 270 -0.73 11.10 -0.19
C PHE A 270 -0.83 11.20 1.33
N ILE A 271 -1.87 10.64 1.93
CA ILE A 271 -2.08 10.72 3.38
C ILE A 271 -1.10 9.82 4.13
N TYR A 272 -0.90 8.57 3.67
CA TYR A 272 -0.18 7.56 4.45
C TYR A 272 0.82 6.71 3.68
N PHE A 273 0.45 6.06 2.54
CA PHE A 273 1.26 4.98 1.97
C PHE A 273 2.58 5.43 1.40
N ALA A 274 2.58 6.45 0.54
CA ALA A 274 3.79 6.88 -0.13
C ALA A 274 4.79 7.53 0.84
N ARG A 275 6.06 7.41 0.52
CA ARG A 275 7.11 8.12 1.26
C ARG A 275 7.01 9.62 1.02
N PRO A 276 7.32 10.46 2.03
CA PRO A 276 7.23 11.92 1.89
C PRO A 276 8.11 12.49 0.78
N ASP A 277 9.22 11.85 0.47
CA ASP A 277 10.16 12.23 -0.59
C ASP A 277 9.71 11.81 -2.00
N SER A 278 8.57 11.11 -2.12
CA SER A 278 8.00 10.75 -3.43
C SER A 278 7.20 11.88 -4.06
N VAL A 279 7.21 11.89 -5.40
CA VAL A 279 6.33 12.69 -6.26
C VAL A 279 5.41 11.72 -7.00
N ILE A 280 4.11 11.98 -6.99
CA ILE A 280 3.08 11.15 -7.63
C ILE A 280 2.16 12.05 -8.45
N ASP A 281 1.97 11.72 -9.74
CA ASP A 281 1.15 12.47 -10.68
C ASP A 281 1.45 13.99 -10.65
N GLY A 282 2.73 14.35 -10.51
CA GLY A 282 3.23 15.73 -10.47
C GLY A 282 3.17 16.40 -9.10
N SER A 283 2.60 15.77 -8.07
CA SER A 283 2.44 16.38 -6.74
C SER A 283 3.35 15.75 -5.69
N SER A 284 4.02 16.59 -4.89
CA SER A 284 4.86 16.15 -3.77
C SER A 284 4.01 15.61 -2.63
N VAL A 285 4.33 14.40 -2.14
CA VAL A 285 3.67 13.79 -0.98
C VAL A 285 3.91 14.61 0.29
N HIS A 286 5.14 15.11 0.48
CA HIS A 286 5.49 15.99 1.61
C HIS A 286 4.62 17.26 1.64
N GLU A 287 4.53 17.97 0.52
CA GLU A 287 3.72 19.19 0.44
C GLU A 287 2.22 18.92 0.62
N ALA A 288 1.71 17.78 0.12
CA ALA A 288 0.32 17.37 0.33
C ALA A 288 0.03 17.17 1.82
N ARG A 289 0.92 16.50 2.55
CA ARG A 289 0.78 16.30 4.01
C ARG A 289 0.87 17.61 4.79
N ILE A 290 1.77 18.53 4.40
CA ILE A 290 1.81 19.88 5.01
C ILE A 290 0.48 20.60 4.77
N ARG A 291 -0.09 20.55 3.57
CA ARG A 291 -1.40 21.13 3.27
C ARG A 291 -2.51 20.53 4.13
N ALA A 292 -2.52 19.21 4.33
CA ALA A 292 -3.48 18.54 5.23
C ALA A 292 -3.43 19.12 6.65
N GLY A 293 -2.24 19.30 7.20
CA GLY A 293 -2.05 19.92 8.51
C GLY A 293 -2.53 21.36 8.56
N SER A 294 -2.33 22.12 7.49
CA SER A 294 -2.79 23.51 7.39
C SER A 294 -4.32 23.59 7.39
N PHE A 295 -4.99 22.73 6.63
CA PHE A 295 -6.47 22.64 6.63
C PHE A 295 -7.00 22.23 8.00
N LEU A 296 -6.39 21.26 8.66
CA LEU A 296 -6.77 20.85 10.01
C LEU A 296 -6.66 22.01 11.02
N ALA A 297 -5.65 22.87 10.90
CA ALA A 297 -5.50 24.02 11.79
C ALA A 297 -6.60 25.09 11.56
N LEU A 298 -7.07 25.25 10.32
CA LEU A 298 -8.15 26.16 9.97
C LEU A 298 -9.52 25.63 10.39
N ASP A 299 -9.78 24.34 10.15
CA ASP A 299 -11.08 23.71 10.40
C ASP A 299 -11.28 23.36 11.89
N HIS A 300 -10.18 23.02 12.59
CA HIS A 300 -10.21 22.55 13.98
C HIS A 300 -9.20 23.32 14.87
N PRO A 301 -9.30 24.65 14.99
CA PRO A 301 -8.43 25.44 15.83
C PRO A 301 -8.59 25.06 17.31
N VAL A 302 -7.51 25.14 18.08
CA VAL A 302 -7.51 24.92 19.52
C VAL A 302 -6.40 25.70 20.18
N GLN A 303 -6.61 26.07 21.46
CA GLN A 303 -5.54 26.67 22.25
C GLN A 303 -4.67 25.58 22.89
N ALA A 304 -3.45 25.48 22.48
CA ALA A 304 -2.48 24.52 22.99
C ALA A 304 -1.08 25.09 23.07
N ASP A 305 -0.19 24.36 23.71
CA ASP A 305 1.17 24.83 24.00
C ASP A 305 2.21 24.20 23.07
N VAL A 306 1.88 23.07 22.45
CA VAL A 306 2.78 22.38 21.52
C VAL A 306 1.99 21.52 20.52
N VAL A 307 2.45 21.49 19.26
CA VAL A 307 2.01 20.55 18.23
C VAL A 307 3.06 19.44 18.10
N ILE A 308 2.62 18.20 18.06
CA ILE A 308 3.48 17.02 17.84
C ILE A 308 2.88 16.13 16.75
N GLY A 309 3.73 15.43 15.99
CA GLY A 309 3.30 14.41 15.03
C GLY A 309 3.55 13.00 15.54
N VAL A 310 2.65 12.09 15.19
CA VAL A 310 2.87 10.65 15.40
C VAL A 310 3.79 10.13 14.29
N PRO A 311 4.95 9.53 14.62
CA PRO A 311 5.88 9.05 13.60
C PRO A 311 5.35 7.82 12.85
N ASP A 312 5.54 7.68 11.50
CA ASP A 312 6.27 8.66 10.68
C ASP A 312 5.27 9.53 9.88
N SER A 313 4.05 9.09 9.64
CA SER A 313 3.03 9.68 8.76
C SER A 313 2.47 11.02 9.23
N GLY A 314 2.33 11.21 10.55
CA GLY A 314 1.80 12.45 11.13
C GLY A 314 2.79 13.63 11.21
N LEU A 315 4.08 13.43 10.89
CA LEU A 315 5.11 14.46 11.11
C LEU A 315 4.92 15.68 10.21
N ASP A 316 4.73 15.48 8.92
CA ASP A 316 4.59 16.57 7.95
C ASP A 316 3.28 17.36 8.19
N ALA A 317 2.18 16.65 8.46
CA ALA A 317 0.91 17.28 8.79
C ALA A 317 1.00 18.10 10.10
N ALA A 318 1.76 17.61 11.10
CA ALA A 318 2.00 18.37 12.33
C ALA A 318 2.80 19.66 12.06
N ILE A 319 3.77 19.63 11.15
CA ILE A 319 4.48 20.83 10.71
C ILE A 319 3.52 21.83 10.05
N GLY A 320 2.64 21.36 9.15
CA GLY A 320 1.63 22.18 8.50
C GLY A 320 0.65 22.82 9.51
N TYR A 321 0.16 22.01 10.47
CA TYR A 321 -0.69 22.50 11.55
C TYR A 321 0.00 23.56 12.38
N SER A 322 1.24 23.34 12.80
CA SER A 322 2.03 24.28 13.60
C SER A 322 2.25 25.61 12.86
N ARG A 323 2.65 25.57 11.59
CA ARG A 323 2.88 26.77 10.77
C ARG A 323 1.62 27.63 10.63
N THR A 324 0.45 26.98 10.48
CA THR A 324 -0.82 27.67 10.25
C THR A 324 -1.44 28.18 11.55
N SER A 325 -1.39 27.40 12.62
CA SER A 325 -1.96 27.77 13.93
C SER A 325 -1.07 28.74 14.73
N GLY A 326 0.24 28.81 14.43
CA GLY A 326 1.23 29.53 15.22
C GLY A 326 1.65 28.84 16.50
N ILE A 327 1.09 27.63 16.82
CA ILE A 327 1.49 26.86 17.98
C ILE A 327 2.83 26.18 17.70
N PRO A 328 3.83 26.25 18.60
CA PRO A 328 5.16 25.71 18.35
C PRO A 328 5.13 24.19 18.07
N TYR A 329 5.91 23.75 17.08
CA TYR A 329 6.15 22.34 16.84
C TYR A 329 7.17 21.77 17.83
N GLY A 330 6.95 20.55 18.31
CA GLY A 330 7.88 19.82 19.16
C GLY A 330 7.94 18.32 18.81
N ILE A 331 9.07 17.68 19.11
CA ILE A 331 9.17 16.22 18.99
C ILE A 331 8.56 15.58 20.24
N GLY A 332 7.34 15.08 20.12
CA GLY A 332 6.60 14.47 21.24
C GLY A 332 6.83 12.97 21.38
N PHE A 333 7.27 12.30 20.33
CA PHE A 333 7.52 10.86 20.30
C PHE A 333 8.87 10.52 19.70
N ILE A 334 9.41 9.40 20.14
CA ILE A 334 10.55 8.72 19.52
C ILE A 334 10.16 7.30 19.11
N LYS A 335 10.35 6.97 17.82
CA LYS A 335 10.17 5.61 17.31
C LYS A 335 11.48 4.86 17.38
N ASN A 336 11.47 3.67 18.00
CA ASN A 336 12.66 2.81 18.00
C ASN A 336 12.84 2.19 16.61
N LYS A 337 13.83 2.68 15.87
CA LYS A 337 14.16 2.23 14.51
C LYS A 337 14.82 0.85 14.45
N TYR A 338 15.32 0.34 15.58
CA TYR A 338 16.04 -0.94 15.66
C TYR A 338 15.12 -2.15 15.90
N ILE A 339 13.82 -1.92 16.12
CA ILE A 339 12.84 -2.99 16.31
C ILE A 339 12.09 -3.20 15.02
N GLY A 340 12.40 -4.31 14.33
CA GLY A 340 11.64 -4.81 13.19
C GLY A 340 10.26 -5.34 13.61
N ARG A 341 9.39 -5.64 12.61
CA ARG A 341 8.06 -6.26 12.83
C ARG A 341 8.11 -7.71 13.31
N THR A 342 9.26 -8.36 13.27
CA THR A 342 9.49 -9.75 13.67
C THR A 342 9.28 -10.05 15.16
N PHE A 343 8.98 -9.06 16.00
CA PHE A 343 8.67 -9.26 17.42
C PHE A 343 7.19 -9.64 17.63
N ILE A 344 6.72 -10.70 16.96
CA ILE A 344 5.45 -11.34 17.28
C ILE A 344 5.74 -12.39 18.34
N GLN A 345 5.57 -12.04 19.63
CA GLN A 345 5.59 -13.02 20.71
C GLN A 345 4.16 -13.38 21.14
N PRO A 346 3.88 -14.66 21.41
CA PRO A 346 2.58 -15.09 21.87
C PRO A 346 2.37 -14.67 23.34
N GLY A 347 1.42 -13.79 23.62
CA GLY A 347 1.03 -13.37 24.96
C GLY A 347 0.56 -11.92 25.06
N GLN A 348 -0.59 -11.68 25.71
CA GLN A 348 -1.22 -10.37 25.81
C GLN A 348 -0.37 -9.32 26.56
N LYS A 349 0.33 -9.73 27.61
CA LYS A 349 1.23 -8.87 28.39
C LYS A 349 2.47 -8.48 27.57
N GLN A 350 3.02 -9.42 26.80
CA GLN A 350 4.18 -9.19 25.94
C GLN A 350 3.85 -8.31 24.71
N ARG A 351 2.60 -8.33 24.22
CA ARG A 351 2.13 -7.43 23.16
C ARG A 351 1.97 -5.98 23.66
N GLN A 352 1.57 -5.79 24.92
CA GLN A 352 1.53 -4.47 25.55
C GLN A 352 2.94 -3.87 25.73
N ASP A 353 3.92 -4.69 26.06
CA ASP A 353 5.32 -4.27 26.17
C ASP A 353 5.93 -3.96 24.79
N ALA A 354 5.57 -4.69 23.74
CA ALA A 354 6.08 -4.50 22.39
C ALA A 354 5.80 -3.10 21.80
N VAL A 355 4.64 -2.49 22.11
CA VAL A 355 4.36 -1.12 21.63
C VAL A 355 5.08 -0.07 22.48
N ARG A 356 5.24 -0.27 23.79
CA ARG A 356 6.09 0.61 24.63
C ARG A 356 7.53 0.65 24.14
N ILE A 357 8.03 -0.50 23.68
CA ILE A 357 9.37 -0.60 23.12
C ILE A 357 9.47 0.12 21.77
N LYS A 358 8.38 0.20 21.01
CA LYS A 358 8.35 0.73 19.65
C LYS A 358 8.14 2.26 19.58
N LEU A 359 7.32 2.83 20.49
CA LEU A 359 6.98 4.26 20.50
C LEU A 359 6.97 4.77 21.95
N ASN A 360 7.81 5.77 22.24
CA ASN A 360 7.88 6.40 23.55
C ASN A 360 7.56 7.90 23.47
N ALA A 361 6.76 8.39 24.41
CA ALA A 361 6.51 9.83 24.56
C ALA A 361 7.71 10.52 25.24
N ILE A 362 8.04 11.73 24.76
CA ILE A 362 9.12 12.54 25.33
C ILE A 362 8.54 13.48 26.37
N SER A 363 8.63 13.10 27.65
CA SER A 363 8.08 13.88 28.76
C SER A 363 8.58 15.33 28.80
N ALA A 364 9.83 15.59 28.45
CA ALA A 364 10.39 16.96 28.42
C ALA A 364 9.62 17.86 27.43
N THR A 365 9.01 17.30 26.38
CA THR A 365 8.22 18.05 25.41
C THR A 365 6.79 18.26 25.87
N VAL A 366 6.16 17.28 26.53
CA VAL A 366 4.70 17.23 26.74
C VAL A 366 4.26 17.50 28.19
N LYS A 367 5.12 17.30 29.18
CA LYS A 367 4.75 17.41 30.59
C LYS A 367 4.24 18.80 30.95
N GLY A 368 3.06 18.86 31.57
CA GLY A 368 2.39 20.08 32.00
C GLY A 368 1.82 20.93 30.84
N LYS A 369 1.78 20.39 29.62
CA LYS A 369 1.32 21.11 28.43
C LYS A 369 0.01 20.56 27.87
N ARG A 370 -0.73 21.44 27.19
CA ARG A 370 -1.83 21.12 26.29
C ARG A 370 -1.20 20.77 24.94
N VAL A 371 -1.47 19.57 24.45
CA VAL A 371 -0.79 18.98 23.27
C VAL A 371 -1.77 18.85 22.12
N VAL A 372 -1.43 19.33 20.93
CA VAL A 372 -2.05 18.93 19.68
C VAL A 372 -1.25 17.76 19.13
N MET A 373 -1.87 16.59 19.07
CA MET A 373 -1.31 15.39 18.46
C MET A 373 -1.88 15.21 17.06
N VAL A 374 -1.02 15.22 16.04
CA VAL A 374 -1.41 15.00 14.65
C VAL A 374 -1.01 13.58 14.23
N ASP A 375 -1.98 12.79 13.70
CA ASP A 375 -1.76 11.47 13.13
C ASP A 375 -2.44 11.39 11.74
N ASP A 376 -2.21 10.30 11.01
CA ASP A 376 -2.80 10.10 9.67
C ASP A 376 -4.28 9.77 9.75
N SER A 377 -4.68 8.76 10.53
CA SER A 377 -6.04 8.21 10.50
C SER A 377 -6.41 7.42 11.74
N ILE A 378 -7.69 7.11 11.89
CA ILE A 378 -8.23 6.15 12.86
C ILE A 378 -9.11 5.13 12.12
N VAL A 379 -8.86 3.84 12.36
CA VAL A 379 -9.68 2.72 11.87
C VAL A 379 -10.55 2.16 13.00
N ARG A 380 -9.94 1.51 13.99
CA ARG A 380 -10.63 0.87 15.14
C ARG A 380 -10.55 1.70 16.43
N GLY A 381 -9.61 2.64 16.52
CA GLY A 381 -9.41 3.53 17.67
C GLY A 381 -8.47 3.00 18.76
N THR A 382 -8.14 1.72 18.79
CA THR A 382 -7.33 1.10 19.86
C THR A 382 -5.90 1.64 19.90
N THR A 383 -5.25 1.80 18.75
CA THR A 383 -3.90 2.39 18.65
C THR A 383 -3.90 3.85 19.10
N CYS A 384 -4.86 4.65 18.60
CA CYS A 384 -4.96 6.06 18.96
C CYS A 384 -5.21 6.26 20.46
N ALA A 385 -6.15 5.51 21.05
CA ALA A 385 -6.41 5.51 22.51
C ALA A 385 -5.14 5.22 23.33
N ARG A 386 -4.32 4.29 22.86
CA ARG A 386 -3.06 3.96 23.50
C ARG A 386 -2.04 5.07 23.39
N ILE A 387 -1.91 5.71 22.23
CA ILE A 387 -0.99 6.85 22.00
C ILE A 387 -1.41 8.03 22.88
N VAL A 388 -2.71 8.34 22.97
CA VAL A 388 -3.25 9.37 23.88
C VAL A 388 -2.88 9.05 25.33
N ARG A 389 -3.06 7.80 25.77
CA ARG A 389 -2.69 7.37 27.12
C ARG A 389 -1.18 7.54 27.38
N LEU A 390 -0.30 7.21 26.43
CA LEU A 390 1.15 7.44 26.59
C LEU A 390 1.48 8.92 26.82
N LEU A 391 0.80 9.85 26.15
CA LEU A 391 0.97 11.29 26.40
C LEU A 391 0.50 11.70 27.79
N ARG A 392 -0.64 11.18 28.25
CA ARG A 392 -1.15 11.40 29.61
C ARG A 392 -0.17 10.88 30.67
N GLU A 393 0.33 9.65 30.50
CA GLU A 393 1.34 9.06 31.39
C GLU A 393 2.65 9.88 31.39
N ALA A 394 3.01 10.50 30.26
CA ALA A 394 4.16 11.41 30.16
C ALA A 394 3.90 12.80 30.76
N GLY A 395 2.66 13.09 31.23
CA GLY A 395 2.29 14.29 31.96
C GLY A 395 1.62 15.38 31.14
N ALA A 396 1.10 15.10 29.94
CA ALA A 396 0.28 16.05 29.18
C ALA A 396 -1.02 16.37 29.96
N THR A 397 -1.39 17.65 30.02
CA THR A 397 -2.60 18.13 30.71
C THR A 397 -3.84 18.02 29.84
N GLU A 398 -3.69 18.28 28.53
CA GLU A 398 -4.72 18.10 27.52
C GLU A 398 -4.10 17.45 26.28
N VAL A 399 -4.91 16.63 25.57
CA VAL A 399 -4.51 15.98 24.29
C VAL A 399 -5.60 16.20 23.27
N HIS A 400 -5.33 17.03 22.29
CA HIS A 400 -6.21 17.35 21.16
C HIS A 400 -5.76 16.58 19.94
N VAL A 401 -6.55 15.61 19.46
CA VAL A 401 -6.21 14.76 18.32
C VAL A 401 -6.65 15.40 17.01
N ARG A 402 -5.77 15.41 16.02
CA ARG A 402 -6.04 15.88 14.66
C ARG A 402 -5.60 14.82 13.66
N LEU A 403 -6.49 14.46 12.75
CA LEU A 403 -6.30 13.36 11.80
C LEU A 403 -6.30 13.90 10.39
N SER A 404 -5.22 13.64 9.65
CA SER A 404 -5.03 14.13 8.29
C SER A 404 -5.82 13.33 7.23
N ALA A 405 -6.66 12.39 7.65
CA ALA A 405 -7.68 11.73 6.85
C ALA A 405 -9.09 12.07 7.34
N PRO A 406 -10.13 11.97 6.50
CA PRO A 406 -11.52 11.87 6.92
C PRO A 406 -11.80 10.59 7.72
N PRO A 407 -12.95 10.49 8.41
CA PRO A 407 -13.36 9.25 9.06
C PRO A 407 -13.55 8.10 8.06
N PHE A 408 -13.03 6.92 8.38
CA PHE A 408 -13.32 5.70 7.61
C PHE A 408 -14.73 5.20 7.91
N THR A 409 -15.62 5.26 6.94
CA THR A 409 -17.02 4.83 7.07
C THR A 409 -17.36 3.58 6.28
N ASP A 410 -16.52 3.24 5.30
CA ASP A 410 -16.75 2.15 4.35
C ASP A 410 -15.45 1.36 4.07
N PRO A 411 -15.54 0.08 3.68
CA PRO A 411 -14.37 -0.75 3.35
C PRO A 411 -13.66 -0.28 2.09
N CYS A 412 -12.43 -0.72 1.87
CA CYS A 412 -11.71 -0.53 0.62
C CYS A 412 -11.72 -1.82 -0.20
N PHE A 413 -11.93 -1.71 -1.52
CA PHE A 413 -11.93 -2.85 -2.46
C PHE A 413 -10.74 -2.81 -3.42
N PHE A 414 -9.85 -1.83 -3.30
CA PHE A 414 -8.78 -1.53 -4.26
C PHE A 414 -7.37 -1.76 -3.71
N GLY A 415 -7.27 -2.50 -2.59
CA GLY A 415 -5.98 -2.96 -2.05
C GLY A 415 -5.60 -2.41 -0.67
N THR A 416 -6.32 -1.44 -0.09
CA THR A 416 -6.10 -1.01 1.30
C THR A 416 -6.77 -2.01 2.26
N ASP A 417 -6.06 -2.39 3.33
CA ASP A 417 -6.56 -3.34 4.34
C ASP A 417 -7.63 -2.70 5.26
N VAL A 418 -8.77 -2.36 4.68
CA VAL A 418 -9.99 -1.92 5.35
C VAL A 418 -11.08 -2.90 4.92
N ASP A 419 -11.15 -4.03 5.62
CA ASP A 419 -11.84 -5.25 5.19
C ASP A 419 -13.34 -5.27 5.43
N SER A 420 -13.82 -4.65 6.50
CA SER A 420 -15.24 -4.71 6.84
C SER A 420 -15.71 -3.47 7.60
N LYS A 421 -16.99 -3.14 7.42
CA LYS A 421 -17.63 -1.99 8.06
C LYS A 421 -17.76 -2.15 9.58
N GLU A 422 -17.89 -3.40 10.04
CA GLU A 422 -18.01 -3.75 11.46
C GLU A 422 -16.78 -3.35 12.27
N ASN A 423 -15.63 -3.31 11.62
CA ASN A 423 -14.35 -2.97 12.25
C ASN A 423 -14.06 -1.45 12.29
N LEU A 424 -14.89 -0.63 11.64
CA LEU A 424 -14.65 0.81 11.50
C LEU A 424 -15.34 1.58 12.64
N ILE A 425 -14.55 2.22 13.50
CA ILE A 425 -15.11 2.98 14.64
C ILE A 425 -16.05 4.09 14.18
N ALA A 426 -15.71 4.78 13.08
CA ALA A 426 -16.52 5.88 12.55
C ALA A 426 -17.78 5.42 11.79
N ALA A 427 -17.94 4.11 11.51
CA ALA A 427 -19.21 3.58 10.99
C ALA A 427 -20.29 3.41 12.08
N HIS A 428 -19.86 3.39 13.37
CA HIS A 428 -20.73 3.08 14.50
C HIS A 428 -20.82 4.21 15.54
N HIS A 429 -19.87 5.15 15.53
CA HIS A 429 -19.77 6.20 16.55
C HIS A 429 -19.65 7.59 15.91
N SER A 430 -20.26 8.59 16.54
CA SER A 430 -20.04 10.00 16.19
C SER A 430 -18.62 10.47 16.52
N VAL A 431 -18.22 11.58 15.95
CA VAL A 431 -16.89 12.17 16.19
C VAL A 431 -16.67 12.44 17.68
N GLU A 432 -17.70 12.94 18.38
CA GLU A 432 -17.64 13.21 19.81
C GLU A 432 -17.49 11.93 20.65
N GLU A 433 -18.18 10.85 20.25
CA GLU A 433 -18.07 9.54 20.91
C GLU A 433 -16.68 8.95 20.69
N ILE A 434 -16.14 9.03 19.48
CA ILE A 434 -14.76 8.59 19.16
C ILE A 434 -13.78 9.33 20.07
N GLY A 435 -13.91 10.67 20.20
CA GLY A 435 -13.07 11.46 21.10
C GLY A 435 -13.06 10.94 22.53
N LYS A 436 -14.24 10.59 23.06
CA LYS A 436 -14.40 10.01 24.42
C LYS A 436 -13.78 8.61 24.51
N ILE A 437 -14.00 7.77 23.51
CA ILE A 437 -13.46 6.39 23.47
C ILE A 437 -11.94 6.39 23.51
N ILE A 438 -11.29 7.28 22.73
CA ILE A 438 -9.83 7.36 22.68
C ILE A 438 -9.23 8.18 23.84
N GLY A 439 -10.05 8.84 24.67
CA GLY A 439 -9.61 9.64 25.82
C GLY A 439 -9.00 11.00 25.45
N ALA A 440 -9.35 11.54 24.29
CA ALA A 440 -8.96 12.87 23.84
C ALA A 440 -9.85 13.99 24.38
N ASP A 441 -9.30 15.18 24.62
CA ASP A 441 -10.06 16.37 25.00
C ASP A 441 -10.80 16.98 23.81
N SER A 442 -10.27 16.84 22.61
CA SER A 442 -10.98 17.11 21.35
C SER A 442 -10.40 16.29 20.22
N ILE A 443 -11.22 16.02 19.20
CA ILE A 443 -10.82 15.34 17.96
C ILE A 443 -11.28 16.15 16.75
N GLY A 444 -10.49 16.15 15.70
CA GLY A 444 -10.81 16.76 14.41
C GLY A 444 -10.25 15.92 13.26
N PHE A 445 -11.07 15.74 12.24
CA PHE A 445 -10.73 15.03 11.02
C PHE A 445 -10.60 15.98 9.84
N LEU A 446 -9.76 15.63 8.86
CA LEU A 446 -9.73 16.35 7.60
C LEU A 446 -11.09 16.22 6.88
N SER A 447 -11.56 17.29 6.26
CA SER A 447 -12.80 17.26 5.48
C SER A 447 -12.60 16.57 4.12
N LEU A 448 -13.70 16.00 3.57
CA LEU A 448 -13.67 15.37 2.22
C LEU A 448 -13.31 16.39 1.12
N GLU A 449 -13.75 17.64 1.27
CA GLU A 449 -13.45 18.73 0.35
C GLU A 449 -11.98 19.14 0.40
N ALA A 450 -11.33 19.03 1.56
CA ALA A 450 -9.92 19.29 1.71
C ALA A 450 -9.07 18.20 1.01
N CYS A 451 -9.56 16.95 0.94
CA CYS A 451 -8.86 15.87 0.25
C CYS A 451 -8.57 16.21 -1.23
N ASP A 452 -9.52 16.84 -1.93
CA ASP A 452 -9.34 17.20 -3.34
C ASP A 452 -8.27 18.29 -3.56
N LYS A 453 -7.87 18.96 -2.48
CA LYS A 453 -6.88 20.05 -2.50
C LYS A 453 -5.51 19.63 -1.97
N LEU A 454 -5.35 18.39 -1.50
CA LEU A 454 -4.08 17.93 -0.94
C LEU A 454 -2.97 17.90 -1.98
N ALA A 455 -3.23 17.29 -3.11
CA ALA A 455 -2.31 17.17 -4.22
C ALA A 455 -2.69 18.22 -5.31
N ALA A 456 -2.54 19.50 -4.98
CA ALA A 456 -3.01 20.61 -5.82
C ALA A 456 -2.34 20.69 -7.19
N ASP A 457 -1.15 20.08 -7.33
CA ASP A 457 -0.38 20.08 -8.59
C ASP A 457 -0.65 18.82 -9.42
N SER A 458 -1.46 17.88 -8.91
CA SER A 458 -1.81 16.67 -9.65
C SER A 458 -2.86 16.93 -10.73
N HIS A 459 -2.78 16.15 -11.80
CA HIS A 459 -3.72 16.21 -12.92
C HIS A 459 -4.76 15.08 -12.88
N CYS A 460 -4.97 14.46 -11.72
CA CYS A 460 -5.89 13.33 -11.52
C CYS A 460 -7.03 13.66 -10.56
N GLY A 461 -8.14 12.94 -10.69
CA GLY A 461 -9.17 12.87 -9.65
C GLY A 461 -8.85 11.80 -8.61
N PHE A 462 -9.54 11.84 -7.45
CA PHE A 462 -9.22 10.98 -6.32
C PHE A 462 -10.34 10.02 -5.95
N CYS A 463 -9.97 8.74 -5.73
CA CYS A 463 -10.81 7.80 -5.02
C CYS A 463 -10.83 8.15 -3.52
N LYS A 464 -12.04 8.33 -2.98
CA LYS A 464 -12.33 8.59 -1.56
C LYS A 464 -13.38 7.61 -1.04
N GLY A 465 -13.54 6.45 -1.69
CA GLY A 465 -14.61 5.49 -1.43
C GLY A 465 -14.68 5.02 0.02
N CYS A 466 -13.54 4.78 0.66
CA CYS A 466 -13.45 4.39 2.08
C CYS A 466 -13.95 5.47 3.07
N PHE A 467 -14.09 6.72 2.63
CA PHE A 467 -14.59 7.84 3.44
C PHE A 467 -16.04 8.23 3.14
N CYS A 468 -16.60 7.82 1.99
CA CYS A 468 -17.92 8.29 1.55
C CYS A 468 -18.81 7.23 0.88
N GLY A 469 -18.34 5.97 0.74
CA GLY A 469 -19.09 4.88 0.11
C GLY A 469 -19.29 5.02 -1.41
N LYS A 470 -18.62 6.00 -2.06
CA LYS A 470 -18.70 6.20 -3.52
C LYS A 470 -17.39 5.81 -4.17
N TYR A 471 -17.44 4.81 -5.03
CA TYR A 471 -16.27 4.21 -5.66
C TYR A 471 -16.26 4.46 -7.17
N PRO A 472 -15.06 4.66 -7.80
CA PRO A 472 -14.93 4.81 -9.25
C PRO A 472 -15.31 3.53 -10.03
N VAL A 473 -15.14 2.37 -9.40
CA VAL A 473 -15.49 1.05 -9.95
C VAL A 473 -16.43 0.35 -8.97
N ASP A 474 -17.40 -0.41 -9.49
CA ASP A 474 -18.34 -1.14 -8.66
C ASP A 474 -17.63 -2.09 -7.69
N PRO A 475 -18.05 -2.11 -6.41
CA PRO A 475 -17.57 -3.08 -5.43
C PRO A 475 -17.81 -4.53 -5.89
N PRO A 476 -17.02 -5.50 -5.39
CA PRO A 476 -17.24 -6.90 -5.70
C PRO A 476 -18.63 -7.37 -5.26
N LEU A 477 -19.29 -8.20 -6.07
CA LEU A 477 -20.60 -8.77 -5.75
C LEU A 477 -20.55 -9.78 -4.59
N VAL A 478 -19.38 -10.39 -4.35
CA VAL A 478 -19.13 -11.38 -3.30
C VAL A 478 -17.88 -10.97 -2.53
N THR A 479 -18.05 -10.74 -1.23
CA THR A 479 -16.95 -10.40 -0.30
C THR A 479 -16.41 -11.60 0.46
N GLU A 480 -16.83 -12.82 0.12
CA GLU A 480 -16.38 -14.03 0.80
C GLU A 480 -14.90 -14.32 0.53
N LYS A 481 -14.17 -14.63 1.61
CA LYS A 481 -12.78 -15.10 1.54
C LYS A 481 -12.72 -16.38 0.69
N ASN A 482 -11.63 -16.52 -0.07
CA ASN A 482 -11.42 -17.71 -0.89
C ASN A 482 -11.62 -18.99 -0.07
N LYS A 483 -12.38 -19.95 -0.62
CA LYS A 483 -12.67 -21.23 0.05
C LYS A 483 -11.43 -22.00 0.52
N PHE A 484 -10.29 -21.77 -0.12
CA PHE A 484 -9.01 -22.40 0.24
C PHE A 484 -8.28 -21.71 1.38
N ASP A 485 -8.68 -20.49 1.75
CA ASP A 485 -8.13 -19.73 2.87
C ASP A 485 -8.91 -19.98 4.18
N GLN A 486 -9.96 -20.81 4.14
CA GLN A 486 -10.77 -21.14 5.31
C GLN A 486 -10.46 -22.55 5.81
N PRO A 487 -10.25 -22.71 7.14
CA PRO A 487 -10.11 -24.05 7.71
C PRO A 487 -11.42 -24.85 7.55
N ILE A 488 -11.32 -26.13 7.26
CA ILE A 488 -12.46 -27.06 7.27
C ILE A 488 -12.83 -27.30 8.74
N HIS A 489 -13.84 -26.57 9.23
CA HIS A 489 -14.34 -26.78 10.59
C HIS A 489 -15.15 -28.08 10.69
N GLY A 490 -14.64 -29.01 11.52
CA GLY A 490 -15.37 -30.09 12.18
C GLY A 490 -16.45 -30.80 11.36
N GLY A 491 -16.07 -31.72 10.47
CA GLY A 491 -16.93 -32.79 10.06
C GLY A 491 -18.14 -32.48 9.17
N LYS A 492 -18.26 -31.26 8.64
CA LYS A 492 -19.17 -30.99 7.53
C LYS A 492 -18.45 -31.34 6.23
N VAL A 493 -18.66 -32.58 5.75
CA VAL A 493 -18.40 -32.97 4.37
C VAL A 493 -19.11 -31.95 3.49
N ARG A 494 -18.41 -31.34 2.53
CA ARG A 494 -19.06 -30.56 1.47
C ARG A 494 -19.93 -31.53 0.68
N ASP A 495 -21.22 -31.25 0.60
CA ASP A 495 -22.21 -32.07 -0.16
C ASP A 495 -22.02 -31.92 -1.70
N ASP A 496 -20.77 -31.74 -2.17
CA ASP A 496 -20.43 -31.59 -3.59
C ASP A 496 -19.39 -32.66 -4.02
N ASP A 497 -19.68 -33.95 -3.74
CA ASP A 497 -19.04 -35.11 -4.41
C ASP A 497 -20.01 -35.74 -5.39
#